data_e73845b6bedff4d231e7e62a18c0ed75
#
_entry.id   e73845b6bedff4d231e7e62a18c0ed75
#
_cell.length_a   1.000
_cell.length_b   1.000
_cell.length_c   1.000
_cell.angle_alpha   90.00
_cell.angle_beta   90.00
_cell.angle_gamma   90.00
#
_symmetry.space_group_name_H-M   'P 1'
#
loop_
_entity.id
_entity.type
_entity.pdbx_description
1 polymer ?
#
loop_
_entity_poly.entity_id
_entity_poly.type
_entity_poly.pdbx_seq_one_letter_code
_entity_poly.pdbx_strand_id
1 'polypeptide(L)'
;MKCTRVHVTEQTPVREGKKTREQRRAEADARAELNRRLKKTKTRLAEVDRLLEKHRKRYDELMELMASEELYADQEKFNAALVEYNGLKKEIPALEDEWLELSTKIEEETARGLA
;
A
#
# COMPACT_ATOMS: atom_id res chain seq x y z
N MET A 1 -33.94 29.48 -29.36
CA MET A 1 -33.32 29.35 -28.88
C MET A 1 -32.64 29.29 -28.68
N LYS A 2 -32.46 29.27 -28.54
CA LYS A 2 -31.68 29.25 -28.00
C LYS A 2 -30.81 29.00 -27.41
N CYS A 3 -31.12 29.27 -27.43
CA CYS A 3 -30.19 29.11 -26.54
C CYS A 3 -29.74 28.75 -26.01
N THR A 4 -30.01 28.85 -26.01
CA THR A 4 -29.34 28.60 -25.12
C THR A 4 -28.65 28.13 -24.80
N ARG A 5 -29.03 28.36 -25.05
CA ARG A 5 -28.29 28.12 -24.48
C ARG A 5 -27.51 27.79 -24.12
N VAL A 6 -27.88 28.18 -24.40
CA VAL A 6 -26.98 28.12 -23.65
C VAL A 6 -26.39 27.98 -23.24
N HIS A 7 -26.83 28.32 -23.32
CA HIS A 7 -26.01 28.44 -22.41
C HIS A 7 -25.48 28.10 -21.78
N VAL A 8 -26.05 28.28 -22.08
CA VAL A 8 -25.40 28.16 -21.07
C VAL A 8 -24.62 27.90 -20.69
N THR A 9 -24.89 28.04 -20.86
CA THR A 9 -23.98 27.94 -20.12
C THR A 9 -23.16 28.06 -19.87
N GLU A 10 -23.23 28.46 -19.94
CA GLU A 10 -22.44 28.74 -19.24
C GLU A 10 -21.84 28.88 -18.62
N GLN A 11 -22.17 29.07 -18.50
CA GLN A 11 -21.73 29.36 -17.45
C GLN A 11 -21.10 29.20 -16.92
N THR A 12 -21.44 29.23 -16.88
CA THR A 12 -20.76 29.16 -16.04
C THR A 12 -19.96 29.13 -15.81
N PRO A 13 -19.76 29.13 -15.65
CA PRO A 13 -19.01 29.15 -15.09
C PRO A 13 -18.23 29.46 -14.97
N VAL A 14 -18.26 29.30 -14.94
CA VAL A 14 -17.20 29.67 -14.84
C VAL A 14 -16.71 30.56 -14.07
N ARG A 15 -17.17 31.51 -13.75
CA ARG A 15 -16.68 32.26 -13.01
C ARG A 15 -16.64 31.96 -11.80
N GLU A 16 -17.52 31.38 -11.49
CA GLU A 16 -17.42 30.89 -10.34
C GLU A 16 -16.32 30.11 -10.36
N GLY A 17 -15.93 29.76 -11.39
CA GLY A 17 -14.78 29.02 -11.50
C GLY A 17 -13.50 29.77 -11.25
N LYS A 18 -13.56 31.05 -11.10
CA LYS A 18 -12.35 31.79 -10.90
C LYS A 18 -11.89 31.72 -9.48
N LYS A 19 -10.97 30.87 -9.23
CA LYS A 19 -10.34 30.79 -7.93
C LYS A 19 -9.25 31.84 -7.80
N THR A 20 -9.07 32.35 -6.61
CA THR A 20 -7.98 33.29 -6.37
C THR A 20 -6.66 32.56 -6.48
N ARG A 21 -5.58 33.35 -6.63
CA ARG A 21 -4.24 32.78 -6.66
C ARG A 21 -3.95 32.01 -5.38
N GLU A 22 -4.42 32.52 -4.26
CA GLU A 22 -4.23 31.86 -2.97
C GLU A 22 -4.95 30.51 -2.92
N GLN A 23 -6.17 30.47 -3.44
CA GLN A 23 -6.93 29.22 -3.48
C GLN A 23 -6.28 28.17 -4.36
N ARG A 24 -5.76 28.58 -5.51
CA ARG A 24 -5.05 27.66 -6.39
C ARG A 24 -3.80 27.12 -5.74
N ARG A 25 -3.06 28.00 -5.04
CA ARG A 25 -1.87 27.58 -4.34
C ARG A 25 -2.20 26.59 -3.23
N ALA A 26 -3.25 26.86 -2.47
CA ALA A 26 -3.67 25.98 -1.39
C ALA A 26 -4.07 24.61 -1.92
N GLU A 27 -4.76 24.56 -3.07
CA GLU A 27 -5.16 23.30 -3.67
C GLU A 27 -3.95 22.54 -4.20
N ALA A 28 -3.01 23.25 -4.80
CA ALA A 28 -1.79 22.63 -5.30
C ALA A 28 -0.96 22.05 -4.14
N ASP A 29 -0.88 22.82 -3.04
CA ASP A 29 -0.17 22.38 -1.85
C ASP A 29 -0.83 21.14 -1.25
N ALA A 30 -2.16 21.13 -1.21
CA ALA A 30 -2.90 20.00 -0.67
C ALA A 30 -2.68 18.72 -1.51
N ARG A 31 -2.66 18.87 -2.84
CA ARG A 31 -2.39 17.74 -3.72
C ARG A 31 -0.96 17.23 -3.58
N ALA A 32 -0.02 18.17 -3.46
CA ALA A 32 1.38 17.80 -3.27
C ALA A 32 1.57 17.03 -1.96
N GLU A 33 0.90 17.48 -0.91
CA GLU A 33 0.95 16.81 0.39
C GLU A 33 0.33 15.41 0.31
N LEU A 34 -0.82 15.30 -0.34
CA LEU A 34 -1.48 14.00 -0.53
C LEU A 34 -0.58 13.04 -1.31
N ASN A 35 0.00 13.53 -2.41
CA ASN A 35 0.89 12.71 -3.23
C ASN A 35 2.11 12.25 -2.45
N ARG A 36 2.65 13.12 -1.60
CA ARG A 36 3.81 12.78 -0.78
C ARG A 36 3.46 11.67 0.21
N ARG A 37 2.31 11.79 0.86
CA ARG A 37 1.85 10.77 1.82
C ARG A 37 1.57 9.45 1.11
N LEU A 38 0.90 9.51 -0.05
CA LEU A 38 0.63 8.31 -0.83
C LEU A 38 1.92 7.65 -1.30
N LYS A 39 2.91 8.45 -1.69
CA LYS A 39 4.18 7.91 -2.13
C LYS A 39 4.87 7.12 -1.01
N LYS A 40 4.88 7.69 0.20
CA LYS A 40 5.45 6.99 1.35
C LYS A 40 4.73 5.68 1.64
N THR A 41 3.41 5.74 1.63
CA THR A 41 2.59 4.56 1.91
C THR A 41 2.80 3.49 0.84
N LYS A 42 2.85 3.89 -0.43
CA LYS A 42 3.08 2.96 -1.54
C LYS A 42 4.47 2.35 -1.48
N THR A 43 5.48 3.13 -1.08
CA THR A 43 6.84 2.63 -0.92
C THR A 43 6.89 1.57 0.17
N ARG A 44 6.23 1.83 1.30
CA ARG A 44 6.18 0.84 2.38
C ARG A 44 5.42 -0.40 1.95
N LEU A 45 4.32 -0.22 1.21
CA LEU A 45 3.54 -1.35 0.71
C LEU A 45 4.38 -2.24 -0.20
N ALA A 46 5.17 -1.64 -1.10
CA ALA A 46 6.06 -2.40 -1.98
C ALA A 46 7.11 -3.15 -1.18
N GLU A 47 7.61 -2.54 -0.10
CA GLU A 47 8.57 -3.20 0.77
C GLU A 47 7.93 -4.39 1.49
N VAL A 48 6.72 -4.22 1.99
CA VAL A 48 5.98 -5.29 2.65
C VAL A 48 5.71 -6.44 1.69
N ASP A 49 5.32 -6.12 0.44
CA ASP A 49 5.13 -7.13 -0.60
C ASP A 49 6.38 -7.96 -0.81
N ARG A 50 7.52 -7.30 -0.91
CA ARG A 50 8.79 -7.97 -1.12
C ARG A 50 9.16 -8.85 0.07
N LEU A 51 8.94 -8.34 1.28
CA LEU A 51 9.21 -9.10 2.49
C LEU A 51 8.29 -10.31 2.61
N LEU A 52 7.02 -10.14 2.26
CA LEU A 52 6.07 -11.25 2.28
C LEU A 52 6.49 -12.35 1.31
N GLU A 53 6.85 -11.97 0.10
CA GLU A 53 7.29 -12.93 -0.89
C GLU A 53 8.52 -13.70 -0.42
N LYS A 54 9.50 -12.97 0.12
CA LYS A 54 10.72 -13.55 0.63
C LYS A 54 10.45 -14.50 1.79
N HIS A 55 9.62 -14.06 2.73
CA HIS A 55 9.32 -14.87 3.92
C HIS A 55 8.50 -16.11 3.58
N ARG A 56 7.53 -15.98 2.67
CA ARG A 56 6.72 -17.13 2.25
C ARG A 56 7.57 -18.17 1.56
N LYS A 57 8.49 -17.73 0.72
CA LYS A 57 9.41 -18.63 0.02
C LYS A 57 10.30 -19.35 1.02
N ARG A 58 10.84 -18.62 1.99
CA ARG A 58 11.70 -19.21 3.01
C ARG A 58 10.91 -20.17 3.90
N TYR A 59 9.69 -19.80 4.22
CA TYR A 59 8.80 -20.64 5.02
C TYR A 59 8.59 -22.00 4.33
N ASP A 60 8.29 -21.98 3.04
CA ASP A 60 8.10 -23.19 2.26
C ASP A 60 9.37 -24.04 2.20
N GLU A 61 10.52 -23.39 2.02
CA GLU A 61 11.82 -24.06 2.04
C GLU A 61 12.06 -24.76 3.37
N LEU A 62 11.75 -24.06 4.46
CA LEU A 62 11.94 -24.63 5.80
C LEU A 62 11.01 -25.82 6.03
N MET A 63 9.78 -25.76 5.55
CA MET A 63 8.87 -26.87 5.65
C MET A 63 9.43 -28.11 4.96
N GLU A 64 9.98 -27.94 3.77
CA GLU A 64 10.60 -29.03 3.04
C GLU A 64 11.82 -29.58 3.76
N LEU A 65 12.67 -28.66 4.25
CA LEU A 65 13.87 -29.06 4.98
C LEU A 65 13.54 -29.83 6.24
N MET A 66 12.54 -29.34 6.99
CA MET A 66 12.15 -29.99 8.25
C MET A 66 11.51 -31.36 8.02
N ALA A 67 11.01 -31.60 6.82
CA ALA A 67 10.46 -32.91 6.46
C ALA A 67 11.54 -33.87 5.96
N SER A 68 12.75 -33.38 5.71
CA SER A 68 13.83 -34.24 5.20
C SER A 68 14.45 -35.05 6.33
N GLU A 69 14.83 -36.29 6.02
CA GLU A 69 15.47 -37.15 6.99
C GLU A 69 16.85 -36.63 7.42
N GLU A 70 17.54 -36.00 6.51
CA GLU A 70 18.88 -35.47 6.77
C GLU A 70 18.83 -34.40 7.87
N LEU A 71 17.89 -33.46 7.78
CA LEU A 71 17.77 -32.43 8.77
C LEU A 71 17.28 -33.00 10.09
N TYR A 72 16.38 -33.98 10.01
CA TYR A 72 15.82 -34.63 11.18
C TYR A 72 16.90 -35.36 11.98
N ALA A 73 17.91 -35.86 11.30
CA ALA A 73 19.02 -36.56 11.95
C ALA A 73 19.99 -35.62 12.65
N ASP A 74 20.03 -34.34 12.23
CA ASP A 74 20.89 -33.33 12.85
C ASP A 74 20.04 -32.43 13.73
N GLN A 75 20.08 -32.70 15.03
CA GLN A 75 19.20 -32.01 15.97
C GLN A 75 19.49 -30.51 16.06
N GLU A 76 20.76 -30.13 15.96
CA GLU A 76 21.10 -28.70 16.02
C GLU A 76 20.54 -27.94 14.81
N LYS A 77 20.70 -28.52 13.64
CA LYS A 77 20.18 -27.90 12.41
C LYS A 77 18.66 -27.89 12.43
N PHE A 78 18.05 -28.95 12.93
CA PHE A 78 16.60 -29.02 13.04
C PHE A 78 16.08 -27.93 13.98
N ASN A 79 16.73 -27.77 15.13
CA ASN A 79 16.32 -26.75 16.10
C ASN A 79 16.47 -25.34 15.52
N ALA A 80 17.56 -25.07 14.80
CA ALA A 80 17.75 -23.78 14.15
C ALA A 80 16.68 -23.50 13.12
N ALA A 81 16.34 -24.51 12.31
CA ALA A 81 15.27 -24.39 11.34
C ALA A 81 13.92 -24.15 12.01
N LEU A 82 13.68 -24.82 13.14
CA LEU A 82 12.44 -24.67 13.87
C LEU A 82 12.29 -23.26 14.43
N VAL A 83 13.36 -22.68 14.95
CA VAL A 83 13.35 -21.29 15.46
C VAL A 83 13.01 -20.33 14.33
N GLU A 84 13.66 -20.50 13.17
CA GLU A 84 13.39 -19.65 12.03
C GLU A 84 11.96 -19.82 11.53
N TYR A 85 11.50 -21.06 11.46
CA TYR A 85 10.14 -21.40 11.06
C TYR A 85 9.10 -20.71 11.96
N ASN A 86 9.29 -20.81 13.27
CA ASN A 86 8.37 -20.20 14.22
C ASN A 86 8.39 -18.68 14.12
N GLY A 87 9.56 -18.07 13.85
CA GLY A 87 9.68 -16.64 13.64
C GLY A 87 8.88 -16.20 12.43
N LEU A 88 9.04 -16.92 11.30
CA LEU A 88 8.31 -16.60 10.07
C LEU A 88 6.80 -16.80 10.25
N LYS A 89 6.42 -17.81 11.00
CA LYS A 89 5.00 -18.10 11.29
C LYS A 89 4.34 -16.93 12.01
N LYS A 90 5.11 -16.15 12.76
CA LYS A 90 4.59 -14.95 13.43
C LYS A 90 4.70 -13.71 12.54
N GLU A 91 5.79 -13.59 11.79
CA GLU A 91 6.04 -12.41 10.98
C GLU A 91 5.13 -12.31 9.75
N ILE A 92 4.86 -13.45 9.12
CA ILE A 92 4.03 -13.45 7.91
C ILE A 92 2.64 -12.86 8.16
N PRO A 93 1.88 -13.32 9.18
CA PRO A 93 0.57 -12.72 9.46
C PRO A 93 0.65 -11.24 9.81
N ALA A 94 1.69 -10.84 10.55
CA ALA A 94 1.87 -9.43 10.91
C ALA A 94 2.08 -8.57 9.65
N LEU A 95 2.87 -9.05 8.70
CA LEU A 95 3.10 -8.35 7.45
C LEU A 95 1.84 -8.35 6.58
N GLU A 96 1.07 -9.43 6.60
CA GLU A 96 -0.20 -9.48 5.88
C GLU A 96 -1.18 -8.45 6.42
N ASP A 97 -1.24 -8.31 7.74
CA ASP A 97 -2.08 -7.29 8.36
C ASP A 97 -1.62 -5.89 7.98
N GLU A 98 -0.32 -5.65 7.99
CA GLU A 98 0.23 -4.37 7.59
C GLU A 98 -0.08 -4.09 6.12
N TRP A 99 0.06 -5.09 5.27
CA TRP A 99 -0.25 -4.98 3.85
C TRP A 99 -1.70 -4.54 3.65
N LEU A 100 -2.61 -5.18 4.38
CA LEU A 100 -4.03 -4.85 4.29
C LEU A 100 -4.31 -3.42 4.74
N GLU A 101 -3.71 -3.01 5.85
CA GLU A 101 -3.88 -1.66 6.36
C GLU A 101 -3.37 -0.62 5.36
N LEU A 102 -2.20 -0.85 4.79
CA LEU A 102 -1.60 0.08 3.84
C LEU A 102 -2.42 0.15 2.55
N SER A 103 -2.89 -0.98 2.05
CA SER A 103 -3.73 -1.02 0.86
C SER A 103 -5.03 -0.25 1.08
N THR A 104 -5.67 -0.47 2.22
CA THR A 104 -6.91 0.21 2.57
C THR A 104 -6.68 1.72 2.67
N LYS A 105 -5.57 2.11 3.31
CA LYS A 105 -5.24 3.51 3.48
C LYS A 105 -5.02 4.20 2.13
N ILE A 106 -4.34 3.54 1.21
CA ILE A 106 -4.11 4.09 -0.13
C ILE A 106 -5.45 4.28 -0.84
N GLU A 107 -6.33 3.29 -0.78
CA GLU A 107 -7.64 3.38 -1.40
C GLU A 107 -8.46 4.52 -0.82
N GLU A 108 -8.48 4.65 0.50
CA GLU A 108 -9.25 5.69 1.16
C GLU A 108 -8.73 7.08 0.83
N GLU A 109 -7.43 7.26 0.88
CA GLU A 109 -6.84 8.57 0.60
C GLU A 109 -6.97 8.93 -0.88
N THR A 110 -6.86 7.96 -1.76
CA THR A 110 -7.06 8.19 -3.18
C THR A 110 -8.49 8.61 -3.47
N ALA A 111 -9.44 7.94 -2.85
CA ALA A 111 -10.86 8.28 -3.02
C ALA A 111 -11.15 9.69 -2.51
N ARG A 112 -10.58 10.07 -1.38
CA ARG A 112 -10.75 11.42 -0.84
C ARG A 112 -10.09 12.46 -1.71
N GLY A 113 -8.92 12.15 -2.23
CA GLY A 113 -8.18 13.08 -3.09
C GLY A 113 -8.85 13.30 -4.42
N LEU A 114 -9.65 12.35 -4.88
CA LEU A 114 -10.38 12.48 -6.13
C LEU A 114 -11.71 13.20 -5.93
N ALA A 115 -12.21 13.21 -4.73
CA ALA A 115 -13.45 13.91 -4.42
C ALA A 115 -13.18 15.41 -4.27
#